data_af0c7abebf808e93a7341aac25403ef3
#
_entry.id   af0c7abebf808e93a7341aac25403ef3
#
_cell.length_a   1.000
_cell.length_b   1.000
_cell.length_c   1.000
_cell.angle_alpha   90.00
_cell.angle_beta   90.00
_cell.angle_gamma   90.00
#
_symmetry.space_group_name_H-M   'P 1'
#
loop_
_entity.id
_entity.type
_entity.pdbx_description
1 polymer ?
#
loop_
_entity_poly.entity_id
_entity_poly.type
_entity_poly.pdbx_seq_one_letter_code
_entity_poly.pdbx_strand_id
1 'polypeptide(L)'
;MISENPSHRLMTLHTSMEDTTHSPSKNHLQGLDYSVVQQCMHCGLCLPTCPTYDLTKLEKHSPRGRIALMRAIADEELEVSSSFGEEMYYCLGCLACMTACPAGVNYAELFEHARAEVESKGVLKNPSRSFIRRWTIGWLFEDQRRLQFLGSVLRLYQRSGLQGLIRKSG
;
A
#
# COMPACT_ATOMS: atom_id res chain seq x y z
N MET A 1 -49.06 51.99 25.89
CA MET A 1 -48.22 51.10 26.69
C MET A 1 -48.38 49.68 26.13
N ILE A 2 -47.57 49.29 25.20
CA ILE A 2 -47.51 47.93 24.68
C ILE A 2 -46.01 47.61 24.60
N SER A 3 -45.60 46.64 25.43
CA SER A 3 -44.22 46.23 25.59
C SER A 3 -43.75 45.43 24.39
N GLU A 4 -42.66 45.86 23.77
CA GLU A 4 -41.95 45.13 22.75
C GLU A 4 -41.20 43.95 23.36
N ASN A 5 -41.38 42.79 22.75
CA ASN A 5 -40.71 41.54 23.06
C ASN A 5 -39.44 41.36 22.19
N PRO A 6 -38.22 41.38 22.73
CA PRO A 6 -36.98 41.23 21.96
C PRO A 6 -36.51 39.78 21.99
N SER A 7 -37.08 38.93 21.13
CA SER A 7 -36.51 37.56 20.99
C SER A 7 -36.69 37.00 19.59
N HIS A 8 -35.97 37.54 18.66
CA HIS A 8 -35.59 36.82 17.43
C HIS A 8 -34.23 37.31 16.90
N ARG A 9 -33.19 37.00 17.69
CA ARG A 9 -31.85 37.07 17.15
C ARG A 9 -31.60 35.75 16.43
N LEU A 10 -31.86 35.73 15.11
CA LEU A 10 -31.44 34.71 14.20
C LEU A 10 -29.93 34.49 14.31
N MET A 11 -29.60 33.39 14.93
CA MET A 11 -28.23 32.86 15.03
C MET A 11 -27.81 32.42 13.64
N THR A 12 -27.22 33.31 12.87
CA THR A 12 -26.51 32.97 11.65
C THR A 12 -25.30 32.12 12.05
N LEU A 13 -25.48 30.80 11.95
CA LEU A 13 -24.36 29.86 11.95
C LEU A 13 -23.53 30.13 10.69
N HIS A 14 -22.51 30.95 10.85
CA HIS A 14 -21.39 30.95 9.93
C HIS A 14 -20.69 29.58 10.06
N THR A 15 -21.08 28.68 9.18
CA THR A 15 -20.26 27.49 8.89
C THR A 15 -19.05 28.03 8.14
N SER A 16 -18.01 28.42 8.88
CA SER A 16 -16.69 28.56 8.32
C SER A 16 -16.25 27.14 7.91
N MET A 17 -16.42 26.84 6.60
CA MET A 17 -15.65 25.82 5.95
C MET A 17 -14.18 26.24 6.12
N GLU A 18 -13.52 25.67 7.12
CA GLU A 18 -12.08 25.71 7.19
C GLU A 18 -11.56 24.99 5.95
N ASP A 19 -11.13 25.82 5.02
CA ASP A 19 -10.31 25.42 3.89
C ASP A 19 -9.04 24.79 4.48
N THR A 20 -9.03 23.45 4.58
CA THR A 20 -7.85 22.69 4.93
C THR A 20 -6.85 22.87 3.79
N THR A 21 -6.10 23.97 3.84
CA THR A 21 -4.90 24.15 3.05
C THR A 21 -3.99 22.97 3.36
N HIS A 22 -4.05 21.97 2.49
CA HIS A 22 -3.22 20.79 2.51
C HIS A 22 -1.75 21.23 2.42
N SER A 23 -1.08 21.31 3.57
CA SER A 23 0.38 21.47 3.63
C SER A 23 1.01 20.33 2.82
N PRO A 24 2.03 20.58 1.98
CA PRO A 24 2.66 19.52 1.21
C PRO A 24 3.12 18.43 2.16
N SER A 25 2.48 17.27 2.06
CA SER A 25 2.69 16.15 2.95
C SER A 25 4.15 15.69 2.90
N LYS A 26 4.80 15.58 4.05
CA LYS A 26 6.19 15.13 4.17
C LYS A 26 6.36 13.66 3.78
N ASN A 27 5.27 12.90 3.74
CA ASN A 27 5.26 11.49 3.33
C ASN A 27 3.95 11.13 2.60
N HIS A 28 3.97 10.05 1.83
CA HIS A 28 2.81 9.60 1.05
C HIS A 28 1.60 9.19 1.92
N LEU A 29 1.83 8.76 3.15
CA LEU A 29 0.77 8.38 4.08
C LEU A 29 0.05 9.60 4.68
N GLN A 30 0.75 10.73 4.81
CA GLN A 30 0.10 12.01 5.19
C GLN A 30 -0.74 12.60 4.05
N GLY A 31 -0.48 12.23 2.80
CA GLY A 31 -1.28 12.63 1.65
C GLY A 31 -2.58 11.87 1.49
N LEU A 32 -2.78 10.79 2.27
CA LEU A 32 -4.05 10.06 2.35
C LEU A 32 -5.10 10.88 3.09
N ASP A 33 -6.37 10.71 2.69
CA ASP A 33 -7.46 11.13 3.56
C ASP A 33 -7.34 10.36 4.90
N TYR A 34 -7.08 11.10 5.97
CA TYR A 34 -6.87 10.52 7.30
C TYR A 34 -8.08 9.69 7.77
N SER A 35 -9.27 9.98 7.26
CA SER A 35 -10.48 9.20 7.51
C SER A 35 -10.32 7.74 7.13
N VAL A 36 -9.60 7.44 6.04
CA VAL A 36 -9.35 6.06 5.55
C VAL A 36 -8.49 5.28 6.55
N VAL A 37 -7.49 5.94 7.15
CA VAL A 37 -6.63 5.34 8.18
C VAL A 37 -7.42 5.07 9.46
N GLN A 38 -8.35 5.97 9.82
CA GLN A 38 -9.19 5.86 11.01
C GLN A 38 -10.34 4.86 10.90
N GLN A 39 -10.75 4.47 9.69
CA GLN A 39 -11.85 3.51 9.50
C GLN A 39 -11.60 2.17 10.19
N CYS A 40 -10.33 1.79 10.39
CA CYS A 40 -10.01 0.53 11.05
C CYS A 40 -10.28 0.58 12.55
N MET A 41 -11.35 -0.09 12.99
CA MET A 41 -11.70 -0.25 14.40
C MET A 41 -11.01 -1.45 15.10
N HIS A 42 -10.03 -2.04 14.47
CA HIS A 42 -9.21 -3.16 14.99
C HIS A 42 -10.02 -4.39 15.47
N CYS A 43 -11.23 -4.64 14.93
CA CYS A 43 -12.12 -5.74 15.36
C CYS A 43 -11.55 -7.15 15.10
N GLY A 44 -10.60 -7.32 14.19
CA GLY A 44 -9.93 -8.59 13.92
C GLY A 44 -10.63 -9.52 12.94
N LEU A 45 -11.78 -9.16 12.35
CA LEU A 45 -12.50 -10.00 11.37
C LEU A 45 -11.69 -10.30 10.11
N CYS A 46 -10.66 -9.49 9.81
CA CYS A 46 -9.74 -9.72 8.70
C CYS A 46 -8.65 -10.77 9.00
N LEU A 47 -8.45 -11.17 10.26
CA LEU A 47 -7.36 -12.08 10.66
C LEU A 47 -7.47 -13.48 10.02
N PRO A 48 -8.65 -14.14 10.06
CA PRO A 48 -8.78 -15.48 9.48
C PRO A 48 -8.59 -15.53 7.96
N THR A 49 -8.78 -14.41 7.28
CA THR A 49 -8.66 -14.34 5.81
C THR A 49 -7.25 -14.02 5.34
N CYS A 50 -6.34 -13.66 6.26
CA CYS A 50 -5.00 -13.23 5.92
C CYS A 50 -4.01 -14.40 5.93
N PRO A 51 -3.45 -14.82 4.77
CA PRO A 51 -2.53 -15.95 4.71
C PRO A 51 -1.21 -15.70 5.44
N THR A 52 -0.72 -14.46 5.46
CA THR A 52 0.53 -14.13 6.18
C THR A 52 0.34 -14.13 7.69
N TYR A 53 -0.83 -13.74 8.17
CA TYR A 53 -1.16 -13.87 9.59
C TYR A 53 -1.41 -15.34 9.97
N ASP A 54 -2.10 -16.08 9.12
CA ASP A 54 -2.41 -17.50 9.40
C ASP A 54 -1.14 -18.33 9.58
N LEU A 55 -0.11 -18.06 8.77
CA LEU A 55 1.18 -18.74 8.83
C LEU A 55 1.97 -18.43 10.11
N THR A 56 1.95 -17.19 10.58
CA THR A 56 2.88 -16.72 11.63
C THR A 56 2.22 -16.41 12.95
N LYS A 57 0.91 -16.09 12.93
CA LYS A 57 0.10 -15.62 14.07
C LYS A 57 0.67 -14.34 14.73
N LEU A 58 1.56 -13.64 14.04
CA LEU A 58 2.13 -12.37 14.51
C LEU A 58 1.24 -11.20 14.07
N GLU A 59 0.93 -10.30 15.02
CA GLU A 59 0.04 -9.16 14.74
C GLU A 59 0.58 -8.25 13.64
N LYS A 60 1.89 -8.02 13.61
CA LYS A 60 2.54 -7.22 12.55
C LYS A 60 2.35 -7.77 11.13
N HIS A 61 2.07 -9.06 10.98
CA HIS A 61 1.76 -9.73 9.72
C HIS A 61 0.27 -9.72 9.39
N SER A 62 -0.56 -9.14 10.26
CA SER A 62 -2.01 -9.02 10.07
C SER A 62 -2.38 -7.75 9.29
N PRO A 63 -3.56 -7.70 8.64
CA PRO A 63 -4.01 -6.49 7.97
C PRO A 63 -4.18 -5.31 8.93
N ARG A 64 -4.82 -5.53 10.09
CA ARG A 64 -5.02 -4.48 11.10
C ARG A 64 -3.71 -4.03 11.73
N GLY A 65 -2.76 -4.94 11.96
CA GLY A 65 -1.43 -4.60 12.48
C GLY A 65 -0.64 -3.73 11.50
N ARG A 66 -0.72 -4.04 10.19
CA ARG A 66 -0.13 -3.18 9.16
C ARG A 66 -0.79 -1.81 9.09
N ILE A 67 -2.13 -1.73 9.21
CA ILE A 67 -2.83 -0.44 9.28
C ILE A 67 -2.37 0.36 10.51
N ALA A 68 -2.16 -0.29 11.67
CA ALA A 68 -1.64 0.38 12.85
C ALA A 68 -0.24 0.97 12.61
N LEU A 69 0.64 0.25 11.92
CA LEU A 69 1.97 0.76 11.54
C LEU A 69 1.88 1.92 10.55
N MET A 70 0.99 1.83 9.55
CA MET A 70 0.76 2.92 8.59
C MET A 70 0.24 4.16 9.30
N ARG A 71 -0.67 4.00 10.27
CA ARG A 71 -1.22 5.07 11.08
C ARG A 71 -0.14 5.75 11.91
N ALA A 72 0.67 4.98 12.62
CA ALA A 72 1.76 5.54 13.44
C ALA A 72 2.78 6.35 12.60
N ILE A 73 3.00 5.97 11.32
CA ILE A 73 3.84 6.76 10.41
C ILE A 73 3.10 8.01 9.92
N ALA A 74 1.80 7.92 9.63
CA ALA A 74 0.99 9.09 9.25
C ALA A 74 0.92 10.12 10.38
N ASP A 75 0.85 9.65 11.63
CA ASP A 75 0.82 10.48 12.86
C ASP A 75 2.23 10.97 13.27
N GLU A 76 3.28 10.66 12.50
CA GLU A 76 4.69 11.00 12.81
C GLU A 76 5.22 10.37 14.12
N GLU A 77 4.55 9.35 14.64
CA GLU A 77 4.99 8.60 15.84
C GLU A 77 6.11 7.61 15.51
N LEU A 78 6.16 7.12 14.27
CA LEU A 78 7.18 6.20 13.77
C LEU A 78 7.79 6.74 12.47
N GLU A 79 9.09 6.46 12.31
CA GLU A 79 9.78 6.69 11.05
C GLU A 79 9.70 5.48 10.11
N VAL A 80 9.75 5.75 8.80
CA VAL A 80 9.80 4.70 7.79
C VAL A 80 11.14 3.98 7.86
N SER A 81 11.15 2.82 8.49
CA SER A 81 12.32 1.96 8.69
C SER A 81 12.37 0.78 7.71
N SER A 82 13.50 0.07 7.67
CA SER A 82 13.62 -1.18 6.92
C SER A 82 12.62 -2.23 7.42
N SER A 83 12.39 -2.30 8.73
CA SER A 83 11.41 -3.22 9.32
C SER A 83 9.99 -2.93 8.86
N PHE A 84 9.59 -1.65 8.78
CA PHE A 84 8.31 -1.28 8.19
C PHE A 84 8.22 -1.72 6.73
N GLY A 85 9.28 -1.46 5.97
CA GLY A 85 9.36 -1.88 4.57
C GLY A 85 9.20 -3.38 4.40
N GLU A 86 9.90 -4.18 5.21
CA GLU A 86 9.80 -5.64 5.19
C GLU A 86 8.37 -6.11 5.46
N GLU A 87 7.68 -5.53 6.45
CA GLU A 87 6.28 -5.87 6.75
C GLU A 87 5.31 -5.52 5.61
N MET A 88 5.53 -4.40 4.93
CA MET A 88 4.72 -4.01 3.77
C MET A 88 4.99 -4.94 2.56
N TYR A 89 6.22 -5.42 2.38
CA TYR A 89 6.56 -6.36 1.31
C TYR A 89 6.25 -7.83 1.65
N TYR A 90 6.13 -8.18 2.93
CA TYR A 90 5.66 -9.49 3.35
C TYR A 90 4.16 -9.70 3.06
N CYS A 91 3.40 -8.61 2.90
CA CYS A 91 2.01 -8.69 2.48
C CYS A 91 1.91 -9.14 1.01
N LEU A 92 1.07 -10.13 0.74
CA LEU A 92 0.84 -10.65 -0.63
C LEU A 92 0.01 -9.72 -1.51
N GLY A 93 -0.63 -8.70 -0.94
CA GLY A 93 -1.53 -7.80 -1.69
C GLY A 93 -2.77 -8.52 -2.24
N CYS A 94 -3.19 -9.62 -1.65
CA CYS A 94 -4.32 -10.43 -2.13
C CYS A 94 -5.70 -9.80 -1.87
N LEU A 95 -5.77 -8.74 -1.04
CA LEU A 95 -6.95 -7.95 -0.69
C LEU A 95 -8.12 -8.73 -0.06
N ALA A 96 -7.92 -10.00 0.33
CA ALA A 96 -8.95 -10.81 1.00
C ALA A 96 -9.45 -10.17 2.31
N CYS A 97 -8.62 -9.36 2.97
CA CYS A 97 -8.99 -8.62 4.16
C CYS A 97 -10.08 -7.55 3.91
N MET A 98 -10.19 -7.02 2.69
CA MET A 98 -11.22 -6.03 2.35
C MET A 98 -12.61 -6.66 2.32
N THR A 99 -12.73 -7.89 1.80
CA THR A 99 -14.03 -8.59 1.72
C THR A 99 -14.56 -8.99 3.11
N ALA A 100 -13.66 -9.17 4.08
CA ALA A 100 -14.01 -9.53 5.45
C ALA A 100 -14.22 -8.31 6.37
N CYS A 101 -13.98 -7.09 5.87
CA CYS A 101 -14.01 -5.88 6.70
C CYS A 101 -15.43 -5.29 6.80
N PRO A 102 -16.07 -5.30 8.00
CA PRO A 102 -17.40 -4.71 8.16
C PRO A 102 -17.38 -3.17 8.09
N ALA A 103 -16.24 -2.55 8.37
CA ALA A 103 -16.05 -1.11 8.28
C ALA A 103 -15.72 -0.62 6.86
N GLY A 104 -15.55 -1.54 5.89
CA GLY A 104 -15.28 -1.17 4.50
C GLY A 104 -13.93 -0.49 4.27
N VAL A 105 -12.93 -0.78 5.09
CA VAL A 105 -11.60 -0.16 4.98
C VAL A 105 -11.00 -0.42 3.59
N ASN A 106 -10.63 0.64 2.88
CA ASN A 106 -9.93 0.55 1.61
C ASN A 106 -8.44 0.22 1.81
N TYR A 107 -8.18 -1.05 2.12
CA TYR A 107 -6.82 -1.53 2.36
C TYR A 107 -5.91 -1.41 1.13
N ALA A 108 -6.47 -1.49 -0.08
CA ALA A 108 -5.69 -1.35 -1.32
C ALA A 108 -4.99 0.01 -1.38
N GLU A 109 -5.73 1.08 -1.16
CA GLU A 109 -5.22 2.45 -1.15
C GLU A 109 -4.15 2.65 -0.07
N LEU A 110 -4.42 2.24 1.17
CA LEU A 110 -3.46 2.29 2.27
C LEU A 110 -2.15 1.57 1.91
N PHE A 111 -2.27 0.40 1.31
CA PHE A 111 -1.15 -0.45 0.96
C PHE A 111 -0.30 0.12 -0.19
N GLU A 112 -0.92 0.72 -1.19
CA GLU A 112 -0.23 1.39 -2.30
C GLU A 112 0.57 2.58 -1.79
N HIS A 113 -0.03 3.44 -0.96
CA HIS A 113 0.65 4.58 -0.35
C HIS A 113 1.80 4.16 0.56
N ALA A 114 1.61 3.12 1.37
CA ALA A 114 2.67 2.59 2.23
C ALA A 114 3.87 2.07 1.42
N ARG A 115 3.62 1.35 0.33
CA ARG A 115 4.69 0.89 -0.56
C ARG A 115 5.36 2.03 -1.31
N ALA A 116 4.61 3.03 -1.77
CA ALA A 116 5.17 4.22 -2.39
C ALA A 116 6.11 4.95 -1.43
N GLU A 117 5.73 5.06 -0.15
CA GLU A 117 6.58 5.66 0.87
C GLU A 117 7.87 4.87 1.12
N VAL A 118 7.79 3.53 1.22
CA VAL A 118 8.95 2.66 1.36
C VAL A 118 9.93 2.80 0.17
N GLU A 119 9.39 2.90 -1.06
CA GLU A 119 10.21 3.09 -2.26
C GLU A 119 10.84 4.49 -2.32
N SER A 120 10.09 5.54 -1.94
CA SER A 120 10.58 6.92 -1.95
C SER A 120 11.72 7.12 -0.96
N LYS A 121 11.59 6.60 0.25
CA LYS A 121 12.65 6.60 1.28
C LYS A 121 13.78 5.63 0.97
N GLY A 122 13.54 4.65 0.12
CA GLY A 122 14.55 3.69 -0.32
C GLY A 122 15.14 2.84 0.80
N VAL A 123 14.38 2.59 1.87
CA VAL A 123 14.82 1.83 3.05
C VAL A 123 15.15 0.37 2.74
N LEU A 124 14.61 -0.19 1.65
CA LEU A 124 14.90 -1.54 1.16
C LEU A 124 15.82 -1.55 -0.08
N LYS A 125 16.67 -0.55 -0.25
CA LYS A 125 17.60 -0.50 -1.39
C LYS A 125 18.59 -1.66 -1.33
N ASN A 126 18.46 -2.57 -2.30
CA ASN A 126 19.43 -3.62 -2.58
C ASN A 126 20.00 -3.36 -3.98
N PRO A 127 21.34 -3.29 -4.14
CA PRO A 127 21.97 -3.02 -5.44
C PRO A 127 21.58 -4.05 -6.50
N SER A 128 21.48 -5.32 -6.14
CA SER A 128 21.03 -6.38 -7.07
C SER A 128 19.58 -6.18 -7.54
N ARG A 129 18.67 -5.82 -6.63
CA ARG A 129 17.27 -5.50 -6.97
C ARG A 129 17.18 -4.29 -7.91
N SER A 130 17.94 -3.24 -7.62
CA SER A 130 17.97 -2.03 -8.44
C SER A 130 18.53 -2.30 -9.83
N PHE A 131 19.56 -3.13 -9.94
CA PHE A 131 20.15 -3.54 -11.21
C PHE A 131 19.16 -4.38 -12.03
N ILE A 132 18.56 -5.42 -11.44
CA ILE A 132 17.57 -6.27 -12.11
C ILE A 132 16.37 -5.44 -12.59
N ARG A 133 15.83 -4.56 -11.73
CA ARG A 133 14.70 -3.70 -12.07
C ARG A 133 15.02 -2.74 -13.22
N ARG A 134 16.21 -2.11 -13.21
CA ARG A 134 16.65 -1.22 -14.30
C ARG A 134 16.83 -1.99 -15.60
N TRP A 135 17.43 -3.17 -15.53
CA TRP A 135 17.67 -3.98 -16.72
C TRP A 135 16.37 -4.57 -17.30
N THR A 136 15.50 -5.13 -16.46
CA THR A 136 14.25 -5.73 -16.92
C THR A 136 13.22 -4.67 -17.34
N ILE A 137 12.88 -3.76 -16.45
CA ILE A 137 11.82 -2.76 -16.71
C ILE A 137 12.33 -1.69 -17.67
N GLY A 138 13.47 -1.04 -17.36
CA GLY A 138 13.97 0.09 -18.13
C GLY A 138 14.63 -0.27 -19.46
N TRP A 139 15.03 -1.54 -19.69
CA TRP A 139 15.65 -1.90 -20.94
C TRP A 139 14.84 -2.94 -21.74
N LEU A 140 14.35 -3.98 -21.07
CA LEU A 140 13.68 -5.09 -21.76
C LEU A 140 12.21 -4.77 -22.07
N PHE A 141 11.47 -4.24 -21.08
CA PHE A 141 10.02 -4.03 -21.23
C PHE A 141 9.65 -2.70 -21.92
N GLU A 142 10.55 -1.74 -22.05
CA GLU A 142 10.29 -0.49 -22.78
C GLU A 142 10.17 -0.68 -24.30
N ASP A 143 10.81 -1.71 -24.87
CA ASP A 143 10.86 -1.91 -26.32
C ASP A 143 10.22 -3.25 -26.71
N GLN A 144 9.09 -3.17 -27.42
CA GLN A 144 8.38 -4.33 -27.93
C GLN A 144 9.25 -5.23 -28.82
N ARG A 145 10.19 -4.66 -29.59
CA ARG A 145 11.10 -5.43 -30.46
C ARG A 145 12.02 -6.33 -29.64
N ARG A 146 12.52 -5.83 -28.51
CA ARG A 146 13.39 -6.60 -27.60
C ARG A 146 12.63 -7.75 -26.96
N LEU A 147 11.36 -7.52 -26.55
CA LEU A 147 10.48 -8.57 -26.06
C LEU A 147 10.21 -9.65 -27.12
N GLN A 148 9.94 -9.24 -28.35
CA GLN A 148 9.73 -10.18 -29.47
C GLN A 148 10.99 -10.99 -29.76
N PHE A 149 12.16 -10.36 -29.73
CA PHE A 149 13.44 -11.05 -29.88
C PHE A 149 13.65 -12.09 -28.78
N LEU A 150 13.44 -11.71 -27.53
CA LEU A 150 13.53 -12.63 -26.39
C LEU A 150 12.53 -13.78 -26.53
N GLY A 151 11.30 -13.49 -26.90
CA GLY A 151 10.28 -14.51 -27.17
C GLY A 151 10.67 -15.47 -28.27
N SER A 152 11.32 -14.98 -29.33
CA SER A 152 11.83 -15.81 -30.44
C SER A 152 12.97 -16.72 -29.99
N VAL A 153 13.90 -16.20 -29.19
CA VAL A 153 15.00 -16.99 -28.60
C VAL A 153 14.46 -18.06 -27.67
N LEU A 154 13.50 -17.74 -26.82
CA LEU A 154 12.87 -18.71 -25.93
C LEU A 154 12.12 -19.80 -26.70
N ARG A 155 11.43 -19.42 -27.79
CA ARG A 155 10.76 -20.38 -28.68
C ARG A 155 11.75 -21.32 -29.36
N LEU A 156 12.89 -20.78 -29.81
CA LEU A 156 13.97 -21.60 -30.41
C LEU A 156 14.55 -22.57 -29.37
N TYR A 157 14.80 -22.11 -28.16
CA TYR A 157 15.25 -22.95 -27.04
C TYR A 157 14.26 -24.09 -26.74
N GLN A 158 12.96 -23.81 -26.70
CA GLN A 158 11.93 -24.81 -26.45
C GLN A 158 11.85 -25.85 -27.64
N ARG A 159 12.01 -25.36 -28.86
CA ARG A 159 11.97 -26.22 -30.06
C ARG A 159 13.23 -27.10 -30.23
N SER A 160 14.37 -26.64 -29.72
CA SER A 160 15.65 -27.36 -29.80
C SER A 160 15.71 -28.63 -28.94
N GLY A 161 14.72 -28.90 -28.10
CA GLY A 161 14.70 -30.06 -27.20
C GLY A 161 15.71 -30.01 -26.05
N LEU A 162 16.51 -28.92 -25.94
CA LEU A 162 17.54 -28.74 -24.93
C LEU A 162 16.98 -28.78 -23.52
N GLN A 163 15.70 -28.36 -23.38
CA GLN A 163 14.96 -28.44 -22.12
C GLN A 163 14.81 -29.90 -21.63
N GLY A 164 14.61 -30.85 -22.55
CA GLY A 164 14.53 -32.25 -22.20
C GLY A 164 15.86 -32.85 -21.73
N LEU A 165 16.96 -32.34 -22.28
CA LEU A 165 18.31 -32.78 -21.92
C LEU A 165 18.68 -32.28 -20.49
N ILE A 166 18.43 -30.99 -20.21
CA ILE A 166 18.70 -30.38 -18.91
C ILE A 166 17.86 -31.04 -17.82
N ARG A 167 16.59 -31.35 -18.10
CA ARG A 167 15.68 -32.00 -17.14
C ARG A 167 16.06 -33.47 -16.84
N LYS A 168 16.83 -34.11 -17.73
CA LYS A 168 17.32 -35.48 -17.48
C LYS A 168 18.67 -35.52 -16.75
N SER A 169 19.39 -34.37 -16.69
CA SER A 169 20.72 -34.29 -16.07
C SER A 169 20.69 -33.74 -14.63
N GLY A 170 19.54 -33.33 -14.11
CA GLY A 170 19.32 -32.88 -12.72
C GLY A 170 18.23 -33.67 -12.04
#